data_479cbd8d06652ec4518438bc40fbda38
#
_entry.id   479cbd8d06652ec4518438bc40fbda38
#
_cell.length_a   1.000
_cell.length_b   1.000
_cell.length_c   1.000
_cell.angle_alpha   90.00
_cell.angle_beta   90.00
_cell.angle_gamma   90.00
#
_symmetry.space_group_name_H-M   'P 1'
#
loop_
_entity.id
_entity.type
_entity.pdbx_description
1 polymer ?
#
loop_
_entity_poly.entity_id
_entity_poly.type
_entity_poly.pdbx_seq_one_letter_code
_entity_poly.pdbx_strand_id
1 'polypeptide(L)'
;MDFKLPLAVFSQNAEDHKKRYKENYDPNKNYPKYSGVMQITEADIIKLCTYVQKAKPEHSDFHGEGVVTIRATGYLNESKQGKKYIGLNLEPDYKTMKAIEEADSGYAPDSAPKVKAAEEEFPF
;
A
#
# COMPACT_ATOMS: atom_id res chain seq x y z
N MET A 1 -6.84 1.93 14.59
CA MET A 1 -7.06 1.82 13.15
C MET A 1 -5.87 2.29 12.34
N ASP A 2 -4.94 2.88 13.00
CA ASP A 2 -3.73 3.38 12.38
C ASP A 2 -2.75 2.23 12.23
N PHE A 3 -2.55 1.75 11.05
CA PHE A 3 -1.66 0.63 10.78
C PHE A 3 -0.45 1.09 9.97
N LYS A 4 0.62 0.30 10.05
CA LYS A 4 1.81 0.57 9.28
C LYS A 4 2.41 -0.77 8.88
N LEU A 5 2.34 -1.08 7.58
CA LEU A 5 2.74 -2.37 7.08
C LEU A 5 4.05 -2.21 6.30
N PRO A 6 5.17 -2.67 6.85
CA PRO A 6 6.45 -2.52 6.16
C PRO A 6 6.63 -3.58 5.10
N LEU A 7 7.24 -3.18 3.99
CA LEU A 7 7.52 -4.09 2.89
C LEU A 7 8.87 -3.68 2.29
N ALA A 8 9.79 -4.61 2.18
CA ALA A 8 11.06 -4.35 1.53
C ALA A 8 11.05 -5.02 0.17
N VAL A 9 11.34 -4.26 -0.87
CA VAL A 9 11.34 -4.76 -2.24
C VAL A 9 12.75 -4.67 -2.78
N PHE A 10 13.31 -5.81 -3.15
CA PHE A 10 14.68 -5.90 -3.64
C PHE A 10 14.71 -6.05 -5.15
N SER A 11 15.72 -5.46 -5.79
CA SER A 11 15.87 -5.63 -7.22
C SER A 11 16.29 -7.07 -7.54
N GLN A 12 15.82 -7.57 -8.66
CA GLN A 12 16.10 -8.91 -9.11
C GLN A 12 16.77 -8.84 -10.47
N ASN A 13 17.89 -9.54 -10.62
CA ASN A 13 18.60 -9.58 -11.89
C ASN A 13 18.53 -11.00 -12.46
N ALA A 14 19.23 -11.24 -13.58
CA ALA A 14 19.18 -12.52 -14.23
C ALA A 14 19.72 -13.64 -13.33
N GLU A 15 20.74 -13.34 -12.53
CA GLU A 15 21.30 -14.33 -11.63
C GLU A 15 20.30 -14.74 -10.56
N ASP A 16 19.56 -13.78 -10.05
CA ASP A 16 18.51 -14.08 -9.07
C ASP A 16 17.43 -14.96 -9.66
N HIS A 17 17.04 -14.69 -10.88
CA HIS A 17 16.03 -15.47 -11.57
C HIS A 17 16.50 -16.88 -11.85
N LYS A 18 17.77 -17.04 -12.23
CA LYS A 18 18.33 -18.35 -12.46
C LYS A 18 18.33 -19.19 -11.20
N LYS A 19 18.65 -18.57 -10.06
CA LYS A 19 18.64 -19.28 -8.79
C LYS A 19 17.24 -19.70 -8.38
N ARG A 20 16.24 -18.86 -8.69
CA ARG A 20 14.86 -19.13 -8.30
C ARG A 20 14.23 -20.20 -9.18
N TYR A 21 14.39 -20.08 -10.49
CA TYR A 21 13.70 -20.97 -11.44
C TYR A 21 14.53 -22.14 -11.90
N LYS A 22 15.83 -22.07 -11.67
CA LYS A 22 16.75 -23.18 -11.96
C LYS A 22 16.60 -23.66 -13.40
N GLU A 23 16.28 -24.94 -13.61
CA GLU A 23 16.18 -25.46 -14.97
C GLU A 23 14.96 -24.93 -15.74
N ASN A 24 14.03 -24.32 -15.03
CA ASN A 24 12.88 -23.72 -15.71
C ASN A 24 13.13 -22.26 -16.12
N TYR A 25 14.32 -21.75 -15.82
CA TYR A 25 14.65 -20.39 -16.21
C TYR A 25 14.71 -20.24 -17.73
N ASP A 26 14.03 -19.22 -18.24
CA ASP A 26 13.99 -18.94 -19.68
C ASP A 26 14.42 -17.50 -19.89
N PRO A 27 15.57 -17.25 -20.53
CA PRO A 27 16.04 -15.87 -20.70
C PRO A 27 15.13 -15.03 -21.56
N ASN A 28 14.21 -15.64 -22.30
CA ASN A 28 13.27 -14.87 -23.14
C ASN A 28 12.00 -14.49 -22.41
N LYS A 29 11.83 -14.98 -21.17
CA LYS A 29 10.65 -14.62 -20.40
C LYS A 29 10.89 -13.32 -19.65
N ASN A 30 9.80 -12.59 -19.42
CA ASN A 30 9.85 -11.37 -18.64
C ASN A 30 9.60 -11.71 -17.17
N TYR A 31 10.65 -11.61 -16.36
CA TYR A 31 10.54 -11.89 -14.93
C TYR A 31 10.42 -10.59 -14.14
N PRO A 32 9.85 -10.64 -12.93
CA PRO A 32 9.76 -9.44 -12.11
C PRO A 32 11.14 -8.87 -11.82
N LYS A 33 11.26 -7.56 -11.93
CA LYS A 33 12.52 -6.88 -11.65
C LYS A 33 12.66 -6.52 -10.18
N TYR A 34 11.59 -6.58 -9.43
CA TYR A 34 11.59 -6.32 -8.01
C TYR A 34 10.74 -7.36 -7.32
N SER A 35 11.14 -7.76 -6.13
CA SER A 35 10.42 -8.78 -5.40
C SER A 35 10.63 -8.58 -3.91
N GLY A 36 9.64 -8.89 -3.13
CA GLY A 36 9.73 -8.77 -1.69
C GLY A 36 8.61 -9.52 -1.01
N VAL A 37 8.70 -9.60 0.30
CA VAL A 37 7.65 -10.21 1.09
C VAL A 37 7.26 -9.26 2.20
N MET A 38 6.03 -9.38 2.66
CA MET A 38 5.53 -8.55 3.73
C MET A 38 5.14 -9.46 4.89
N GLN A 39 5.60 -9.12 6.08
CA GLN A 39 5.21 -9.82 7.29
C GLN A 39 4.40 -8.85 8.13
N ILE A 40 3.19 -9.26 8.48
CA ILE A 40 2.25 -8.39 9.17
C ILE A 40 1.96 -8.96 10.54
N THR A 41 2.06 -8.12 11.57
CA THR A 41 1.71 -8.56 12.92
C THR A 41 0.20 -8.72 13.04
N GLU A 42 -0.22 -9.55 13.98
CA GLU A 42 -1.65 -9.72 14.23
C GLU A 42 -2.31 -8.40 14.59
N ALA A 43 -1.63 -7.57 15.36
CA ALA A 43 -2.18 -6.27 15.75
C ALA A 43 -2.45 -5.41 14.51
N ASP A 44 -1.50 -5.38 13.58
CA ASP A 44 -1.68 -4.59 12.37
C ASP A 44 -2.73 -5.19 11.44
N ILE A 45 -2.84 -6.52 11.42
CA ILE A 45 -3.90 -7.16 10.64
C ILE A 45 -5.27 -6.72 11.12
N ILE A 46 -5.45 -6.69 12.44
CA ILE A 46 -6.73 -6.27 13.01
C ILE A 46 -7.03 -4.82 12.65
N LYS A 47 -6.02 -3.96 12.74
CA LYS A 47 -6.20 -2.56 12.40
C LYS A 47 -6.54 -2.39 10.92
N LEU A 48 -5.87 -3.15 10.07
CA LEU A 48 -6.14 -3.09 8.63
C LEU A 48 -7.56 -3.55 8.33
N CYS A 49 -7.99 -4.64 8.95
CA CYS A 49 -9.35 -5.14 8.75
C CYS A 49 -10.39 -4.12 9.20
N THR A 50 -10.16 -3.48 10.34
CA THR A 50 -11.06 -2.45 10.83
C THR A 50 -11.14 -1.28 9.85
N TYR A 51 -9.99 -0.88 9.34
CA TYR A 51 -9.94 0.20 8.36
C TYR A 51 -10.75 -0.15 7.11
N VAL A 52 -10.54 -1.35 6.58
CA VAL A 52 -11.23 -1.77 5.37
C VAL A 52 -12.75 -1.87 5.60
N GLN A 53 -13.15 -2.36 6.77
CA GLN A 53 -14.56 -2.50 7.09
C GLN A 53 -15.26 -1.16 7.26
N LYS A 54 -14.58 -0.18 7.82
CA LYS A 54 -15.18 1.11 8.07
C LYS A 54 -15.11 2.06 6.89
N ALA A 55 -14.17 1.84 5.99
CA ALA A 55 -14.03 2.68 4.82
C ALA A 55 -15.20 2.44 3.87
N LYS A 56 -15.69 3.52 3.27
CA LYS A 56 -16.71 3.39 2.25
C LYS A 56 -16.01 3.25 0.92
N PRO A 57 -16.21 2.14 0.21
CA PRO A 57 -15.60 1.98 -1.10
C PRO A 57 -16.07 3.08 -2.05
N GLU A 58 -15.16 3.59 -2.85
CA GLU A 58 -15.47 4.57 -3.86
C GLU A 58 -15.27 3.94 -5.22
N HIS A 59 -16.13 4.28 -6.16
CA HIS A 59 -16.03 3.68 -7.49
C HIS A 59 -14.74 4.08 -8.17
N SER A 60 -14.08 3.10 -8.75
CA SER A 60 -12.87 3.32 -9.53
C SER A 60 -13.14 2.90 -10.97
N ASP A 61 -12.97 3.82 -11.91
CA ASP A 61 -13.16 3.48 -13.32
C ASP A 61 -12.15 2.45 -13.79
N PHE A 62 -10.94 2.52 -13.23
CA PHE A 62 -9.91 1.57 -13.59
C PHE A 62 -10.29 0.15 -13.21
N HIS A 63 -10.88 -0.04 -12.02
CA HIS A 63 -11.27 -1.38 -11.55
C HIS A 63 -12.70 -1.74 -11.93
N GLY A 64 -13.53 -0.78 -12.27
CA GLY A 64 -14.93 -1.03 -12.57
C GLY A 64 -15.78 -1.37 -11.38
N GLU A 65 -15.30 -1.09 -10.17
CA GLU A 65 -16.04 -1.39 -8.95
C GLU A 65 -15.52 -0.53 -7.80
N GLY A 66 -16.14 -0.67 -6.65
CA GLY A 66 -15.74 0.11 -5.47
C GLY A 66 -14.40 -0.37 -4.93
N VAL A 67 -13.57 0.58 -4.51
CA VAL A 67 -12.25 0.27 -3.97
C VAL A 67 -12.02 1.06 -2.69
N VAL A 68 -11.14 0.54 -1.85
CA VAL A 68 -10.67 1.23 -0.64
C VAL A 68 -9.21 1.58 -0.86
N THR A 69 -8.84 2.78 -0.54
CA THR A 69 -7.50 3.30 -0.82
C THR A 69 -6.58 3.15 0.38
N ILE A 70 -5.38 2.66 0.13
CA ILE A 70 -4.30 2.58 1.11
C ILE A 70 -3.12 3.33 0.51
N ARG A 71 -2.43 4.08 1.35
CA ARG A 71 -1.30 4.88 0.90
C ARG A 71 0.00 4.10 1.05
N ALA A 72 0.91 4.27 0.13
CA ALA A 72 2.23 3.68 0.20
C ALA A 72 3.28 4.78 0.13
N THR A 73 4.24 4.75 1.05
CA THR A 73 5.39 5.65 0.99
C THR A 73 6.64 4.80 0.91
N GLY A 74 7.63 5.27 0.17
CA GLY A 74 8.82 4.46 -0.06
C GLY A 74 10.10 5.25 0.07
N TYR A 75 11.14 4.55 0.50
CA TYR A 75 12.46 5.12 0.66
C TYR A 75 13.49 4.20 0.02
N LEU A 76 14.49 4.78 -0.61
CA LEU A 76 15.57 4.00 -1.18
C LEU A 76 16.59 3.73 -0.09
N ASN A 77 16.90 2.47 0.14
CA ASN A 77 17.82 2.05 1.19
C ASN A 77 18.89 1.13 0.63
N GLU A 78 19.89 0.86 1.47
CA GLU A 78 20.95 -0.05 1.11
C GLU A 78 21.18 -1.02 2.26
N SER A 79 21.22 -2.33 1.95
CA SER A 79 21.43 -3.35 2.97
C SER A 79 22.88 -3.37 3.40
N LYS A 80 23.16 -4.12 4.47
CA LYS A 80 24.52 -4.22 4.97
C LYS A 80 25.47 -4.86 3.95
N GLN A 81 24.94 -5.64 3.05
CA GLN A 81 25.73 -6.25 1.99
C GLN A 81 25.84 -5.37 0.76
N GLY A 82 25.36 -4.14 0.84
CA GLY A 82 25.46 -3.22 -0.28
C GLY A 82 24.36 -3.37 -1.32
N LYS A 83 23.37 -4.18 -1.08
CA LYS A 83 22.28 -4.37 -2.03
C LYS A 83 21.23 -3.30 -1.80
N LYS A 84 20.84 -2.63 -2.87
CA LYS A 84 19.83 -1.57 -2.79
C LYS A 84 18.44 -2.15 -2.79
N TYR A 85 17.57 -1.54 -2.03
CA TYR A 85 16.17 -1.97 -1.97
C TYR A 85 15.28 -0.78 -1.65
N ILE A 86 14.00 -0.95 -1.90
CA ILE A 86 13.00 0.08 -1.61
C ILE A 86 12.24 -0.37 -0.38
N GLY A 87 12.30 0.44 0.67
CA GLY A 87 11.51 0.18 1.87
C GLY A 87 10.20 0.91 1.74
N LEU A 88 9.11 0.15 1.76
CA LEU A 88 7.78 0.72 1.63
C LEU A 88 7.04 0.58 2.93
N ASN A 89 6.19 1.56 3.23
CA ASN A 89 5.23 1.45 4.31
C ASN A 89 3.85 1.66 3.74
N LEU A 90 2.96 0.72 4.00
CA LEU A 90 1.56 0.86 3.63
C LEU A 90 0.82 1.38 4.84
N GLU A 91 0.12 2.47 4.66
CA GLU A 91 -0.51 3.22 5.74
C GLU A 91 -1.92 3.61 5.37
N PRO A 92 -2.75 4.00 6.33
CA PRO A 92 -4.07 4.51 5.99
C PRO A 92 -3.96 5.75 5.12
N ASP A 93 -4.85 5.85 4.16
CA ASP A 93 -4.97 7.05 3.37
C ASP A 93 -5.60 8.14 4.22
N TYR A 94 -5.02 9.33 4.21
CA TYR A 94 -5.46 10.42 5.08
C TYR A 94 -6.93 10.76 4.86
N LYS A 95 -7.35 10.87 3.62
CA LYS A 95 -8.72 11.22 3.29
C LYS A 95 -9.70 10.16 3.79
N THR A 96 -9.34 8.88 3.59
CA THR A 96 -10.17 7.79 4.05
C THR A 96 -10.27 7.76 5.56
N MET A 97 -9.15 7.95 6.25
CA MET A 97 -9.14 7.98 7.72
C MET A 97 -10.00 9.10 8.26
N LYS A 98 -9.92 10.25 7.63
CA LYS A 98 -10.70 11.38 8.07
C LYS A 98 -12.19 11.11 7.94
N ALA A 99 -12.58 10.50 6.83
CA ALA A 99 -13.99 10.16 6.61
C ALA A 99 -14.47 9.13 7.63
N ILE A 100 -13.62 8.16 7.98
CA ILE A 100 -13.96 7.17 8.99
C ILE A 100 -14.14 7.82 10.34
N GLU A 101 -13.22 8.71 10.71
CA GLU A 101 -13.27 9.37 12.01
C GLU A 101 -14.50 10.25 12.13
N GLU A 102 -14.87 10.93 11.07
CA GLU A 102 -16.06 11.75 11.08
C GLU A 102 -17.32 10.92 11.23
N ALA A 103 -17.38 9.78 10.57
CA ALA A 103 -18.51 8.90 10.67
C ALA A 103 -18.62 8.30 12.07
N ASP A 104 -17.48 7.91 12.65
CA ASP A 104 -17.46 7.31 13.98
C ASP A 104 -17.85 8.31 15.06
N SER A 105 -17.52 9.59 14.86
CA SER A 105 -17.82 10.60 15.87
C SER A 105 -19.27 11.07 15.80
N GLY A 106 -19.97 10.67 14.76
CA GLY A 106 -21.33 11.16 14.56
C GLY A 106 -21.38 12.63 14.16
N TYR A 107 -20.27 13.15 13.71
CA TYR A 107 -20.14 14.55 13.39
C TYR A 107 -21.00 14.93 12.19
N ALA A 108 -21.72 16.03 12.29
CA ALA A 108 -22.60 16.45 11.22
C ALA A 108 -21.82 16.93 10.02
N PRO A 109 -22.08 16.37 8.87
CA PRO A 109 -21.31 16.72 7.69
C PRO A 109 -21.40 18.17 7.25
N ASP A 110 -22.50 18.81 7.54
CA ASP A 110 -22.64 20.16 7.08
C ASP A 110 -21.68 21.11 7.74
N SER A 111 -21.13 20.74 8.84
CA SER A 111 -20.15 21.60 9.48
C SER A 111 -18.74 21.29 9.04
N ALA A 112 -18.58 20.31 8.21
CA ALA A 112 -17.28 19.95 7.78
C ALA A 112 -16.99 20.42 6.43
N PRO A 113 -17.29 21.43 6.11
CA PRO A 113 -17.13 21.82 4.82
C PRO A 113 -15.82 21.70 4.38
N LYS A 114 -15.59 21.55 4.55
CA LYS A 114 -14.80 21.67 4.12
C LYS A 114 -14.03 21.00 3.63
N VAL A 115 -13.97 20.71 3.65
CA VAL A 115 -13.30 20.00 3.37
C VAL A 115 -12.89 19.84 2.28
N LYS A 116 -12.68 19.84 1.84
CA LYS A 116 -12.36 19.68 0.98
C LYS A 116 -11.54 19.74 0.45
N ALA A 117 -11.40 19.76 0.41
CA ALA A 117 -10.66 20.02 -0.23
C ALA A 117 -9.66 19.41 -0.45
N ALA A 118 -9.36 19.04 -0.14
CA ALA A 118 -8.38 18.47 -0.22
C ALA A 118 -8.14 17.64 -1.16
N GLU A 119 -8.48 17.47 -1.53
CA GLU A 119 -8.32 16.78 -2.16
C GLU A 119 -7.67 16.75 -3.09
N GLU A 120 -7.33 16.86 -3.31
CA GLU A 120 -6.94 16.87 -4.04
C GLU A 120 -6.22 16.43 -4.56
N GLU A 121 -5.91 16.07 -4.64
CA GLU A 121 -5.28 15.84 -5.12
C GLU A 121 -4.50 14.96 -5.26
N PHE A 122 -4.69 14.08 -5.37
CA PHE A 122 -3.90 13.13 -5.56
C PHE A 122 -3.55 12.93 -6.86
N PRO A 123 -2.31 12.87 -7.21
CA PRO A 123 -1.86 12.72 -8.55
C PRO A 123 -1.80 11.31 -8.97
N PHE A 124 -2.60 10.55 -8.63
CA PHE A 124 -2.49 9.21 -9.12
C PHE A 124 -3.07 9.04 -10.46
#